data_a32c1ef35d7b6a895864a3e57af01361
#
_entry.id   a32c1ef35d7b6a895864a3e57af01361
#
_cell.length_a   1.000
_cell.length_b   1.000
_cell.length_c   1.000
_cell.angle_alpha   90.00
_cell.angle_beta   90.00
_cell.angle_gamma   90.00
#
_symmetry.space_group_name_H-M   'P 1'
#
loop_
_entity.id
_entity.type
_entity.pdbx_description
1 polymer ?
#
loop_
_entity_poly.entity_id
_entity_poly.type
_entity_poly.pdbx_seq_one_letter_code
_entity_poly.pdbx_strand_id
1 'polypeptide(L)'
;MPKDNSWVQGLLTADAPLEVIWGEMLALWQTDSFPTDLVAFYNRREEAFNQLEEWLYCGYFEVYDLLLEHASRQDGGYVRDRLSGNTLVVIADSLSVRETGLLSLWLGEQGWEVSVEGFAVAPFPTTTESLSEKLLGAGPSGGRDSAAFAYRYVTGPEQMPALPADRPTLVWLRLPDTVLEEITVAQAATTADAFERTALTLKRLLEAAGQRPIYVTSDHGYLYAQSPAHYWMLPTEVEPVVRRVFPRESRSQFLDQEPARSLQHYESRMPENRLFAFSGSHVGLRGRYWWARQSPNDRCTAHGGLSLAESMVPVLAVRQRRLSGLSG
;
A
#
# COMPACT_ATOMS: atom_id res chain seq x y z
N MET A 1 -1.89 -20.09 10.46
CA MET A 1 -2.33 -20.78 9.24
C MET A 1 -3.84 -20.85 9.24
N PRO A 2 -4.54 -20.55 8.12
CA PRO A 2 -5.97 -20.80 7.99
C PRO A 2 -6.24 -22.27 8.29
N LYS A 3 -7.26 -22.54 9.09
CA LYS A 3 -7.64 -23.93 9.48
C LYS A 3 -8.28 -24.73 8.33
N ASP A 4 -8.53 -24.09 7.20
CA ASP A 4 -9.22 -24.65 6.04
C ASP A 4 -8.35 -24.44 4.80
N ASN A 5 -8.02 -25.53 4.11
CA ASN A 5 -7.24 -25.49 2.86
C ASN A 5 -8.12 -25.17 1.63
N SER A 6 -9.38 -24.75 1.82
CA SER A 6 -10.30 -24.47 0.70
C SER A 6 -9.82 -23.31 -0.18
N TRP A 7 -9.21 -22.29 0.43
CA TRP A 7 -8.66 -21.15 -0.31
C TRP A 7 -7.47 -21.54 -1.23
N VAL A 8 -6.63 -22.50 -0.80
CA VAL A 8 -5.52 -23.03 -1.63
C VAL A 8 -6.08 -23.71 -2.88
N GLN A 9 -7.15 -24.50 -2.71
CA GLN A 9 -7.80 -25.15 -3.83
C GLN A 9 -8.46 -24.11 -4.75
N GLY A 10 -9.09 -23.08 -4.17
CA GLY A 10 -9.59 -21.92 -4.89
C GLY A 10 -8.49 -21.21 -5.69
N LEU A 11 -7.33 -20.96 -5.07
CA LEU A 11 -6.19 -20.31 -5.70
C LEU A 11 -5.67 -21.08 -6.93
N LEU A 12 -5.54 -22.41 -6.81
CA LEU A 12 -5.01 -23.27 -7.89
C LEU A 12 -5.95 -23.41 -9.09
N THR A 13 -7.24 -23.10 -8.91
CA THR A 13 -8.27 -23.25 -9.96
C THR A 13 -8.85 -21.91 -10.42
N ALA A 14 -8.45 -20.79 -9.83
CA ALA A 14 -8.99 -19.48 -10.15
C ALA A 14 -8.44 -18.93 -11.46
N ASP A 15 -9.32 -18.34 -12.28
CA ASP A 15 -8.92 -17.55 -13.45
C ASP A 15 -8.24 -16.22 -13.05
N ALA A 16 -8.51 -15.73 -11.83
CA ALA A 16 -7.96 -14.50 -11.27
C ALA A 16 -7.33 -14.78 -9.88
N PRO A 17 -6.13 -15.37 -9.81
CA PRO A 17 -5.49 -15.74 -8.53
C PRO A 17 -5.29 -14.56 -7.56
N LEU A 18 -5.02 -13.36 -8.07
CA LEU A 18 -4.84 -12.16 -7.23
C LEU A 18 -6.12 -11.77 -6.47
N GLU A 19 -7.30 -12.06 -7.01
CA GLU A 19 -8.57 -11.82 -6.29
C GLU A 19 -8.72 -12.75 -5.09
N VAL A 20 -8.34 -14.02 -5.24
CA VAL A 20 -8.34 -15.00 -4.15
C VAL A 20 -7.36 -14.58 -3.05
N ILE A 21 -6.14 -14.19 -3.44
CA ILE A 21 -5.12 -13.71 -2.51
C ILE A 21 -5.59 -12.43 -1.79
N TRP A 22 -6.21 -11.51 -2.53
CA TRP A 22 -6.77 -10.29 -1.93
C TRP A 22 -7.85 -10.61 -0.88
N GLY A 23 -8.72 -11.58 -1.18
CA GLY A 23 -9.73 -12.06 -0.23
C GLY A 23 -9.11 -12.57 1.09
N GLU A 24 -8.03 -13.37 1.01
CA GLU A 24 -7.30 -13.86 2.19
C GLU A 24 -6.60 -12.72 2.95
N MET A 25 -6.00 -11.77 2.23
CA MET A 25 -5.40 -10.59 2.85
C MET A 25 -6.44 -9.77 3.61
N LEU A 26 -7.61 -9.52 3.01
CA LEU A 26 -8.71 -8.83 3.68
C LEU A 26 -9.19 -9.59 4.91
N ALA A 27 -9.45 -10.89 4.80
CA ALA A 27 -9.91 -11.73 5.91
C ALA A 27 -8.91 -11.71 7.08
N LEU A 28 -7.62 -11.70 6.76
CA LEU A 28 -6.57 -11.64 7.77
C LEU A 28 -6.58 -10.30 8.54
N TRP A 29 -6.89 -9.18 7.87
CA TRP A 29 -6.89 -7.84 8.48
C TRP A 29 -8.27 -7.38 8.96
N GLN A 30 -9.33 -8.19 8.77
CA GLN A 30 -10.65 -7.91 9.31
C GLN A 30 -10.69 -8.03 10.83
N THR A 31 -11.55 -7.23 11.46
CA THR A 31 -11.86 -7.28 12.88
C THR A 31 -13.31 -6.83 13.09
N ASP A 32 -14.00 -7.46 14.07
CA ASP A 32 -15.41 -7.16 14.37
C ASP A 32 -15.57 -5.93 15.27
N SER A 33 -14.48 -5.49 15.92
CA SER A 33 -14.47 -4.32 16.81
C SER A 33 -13.13 -3.60 16.71
N PHE A 34 -13.16 -2.30 16.98
CA PHE A 34 -11.94 -1.50 16.99
C PHE A 34 -11.00 -1.96 18.10
N PRO A 35 -9.72 -2.30 17.80
CA PRO A 35 -8.80 -2.82 18.80
C PRO A 35 -8.47 -1.77 19.86
N THR A 36 -8.40 -2.19 21.12
CA THR A 36 -7.97 -1.32 22.24
C THR A 36 -6.47 -1.04 22.23
N ASP A 37 -5.68 -1.93 21.61
CA ASP A 37 -4.24 -1.78 21.41
C ASP A 37 -3.93 -2.03 19.92
N LEU A 38 -3.85 -0.94 19.17
CA LEU A 38 -3.58 -0.98 17.74
C LEU A 38 -2.19 -1.53 17.43
N VAL A 39 -1.17 -1.18 18.21
CA VAL A 39 0.20 -1.66 17.97
C VAL A 39 0.27 -3.17 18.13
N ALA A 40 -0.32 -3.72 19.19
CA ALA A 40 -0.40 -5.16 19.38
C ALA A 40 -1.25 -5.85 18.31
N PHE A 41 -2.32 -5.20 17.83
CA PHE A 41 -3.13 -5.70 16.72
C PHE A 41 -2.28 -5.81 15.44
N TYR A 42 -1.59 -4.74 15.02
CA TYR A 42 -0.73 -4.74 13.85
C TYR A 42 0.35 -5.84 13.96
N ASN A 43 1.06 -5.91 15.06
CA ASN A 43 2.14 -6.88 15.23
C ASN A 43 1.67 -8.34 15.07
N ARG A 44 0.53 -8.71 15.67
CA ARG A 44 -0.02 -10.08 15.56
C ARG A 44 -0.50 -10.39 14.14
N ARG A 45 -1.14 -9.43 13.47
CA ARG A 45 -1.63 -9.61 12.09
C ARG A 45 -0.50 -9.64 11.09
N GLU A 46 0.54 -8.85 11.33
CA GLU A 46 1.73 -8.81 10.47
C GLU A 46 2.50 -10.13 10.48
N GLU A 47 2.62 -10.78 11.65
CA GLU A 47 3.21 -12.12 11.73
C GLU A 47 2.44 -13.13 10.88
N ALA A 48 1.12 -13.13 10.97
CA ALA A 48 0.29 -14.02 10.15
C ALA A 48 0.36 -13.66 8.65
N PHE A 49 0.44 -12.36 8.33
CA PHE A 49 0.61 -11.89 6.95
C PHE A 49 1.97 -12.29 6.38
N ASN A 50 3.03 -12.23 7.17
CA ASN A 50 4.34 -12.73 6.79
C ASN A 50 4.31 -14.23 6.45
N GLN A 51 3.63 -15.04 7.28
CA GLN A 51 3.47 -16.48 7.05
C GLN A 51 2.65 -16.79 5.79
N LEU A 52 1.59 -16.02 5.50
CA LEU A 52 0.81 -16.16 4.27
C LEU A 52 1.68 -15.88 3.05
N GLU A 53 2.42 -14.77 3.07
CA GLU A 53 3.25 -14.36 1.94
C GLU A 53 4.45 -15.31 1.75
N GLU A 54 5.05 -15.82 2.83
CA GLU A 54 6.11 -16.85 2.77
C GLU A 54 5.61 -18.14 2.14
N TRP A 55 4.41 -18.57 2.51
CA TRP A 55 3.79 -19.75 1.90
C TRP A 55 3.58 -19.58 0.39
N LEU A 56 3.09 -18.42 -0.05
CA LEU A 56 2.93 -18.10 -1.47
C LEU A 56 4.28 -18.04 -2.19
N TYR A 57 5.28 -17.42 -1.58
CA TYR A 57 6.62 -17.31 -2.15
C TYR A 57 7.27 -18.67 -2.37
N CYS A 58 7.12 -19.59 -1.41
CA CYS A 58 7.69 -20.91 -1.49
C CYS A 58 6.88 -21.90 -2.35
N GLY A 59 5.55 -21.82 -2.28
CA GLY A 59 4.63 -22.80 -2.85
C GLY A 59 3.92 -22.38 -4.14
N TYR A 60 3.80 -21.07 -4.40
CA TYR A 60 3.12 -20.51 -5.55
C TYR A 60 3.80 -19.22 -6.03
N PHE A 61 5.07 -19.36 -6.40
CA PHE A 61 5.91 -18.20 -6.74
C PHE A 61 5.40 -17.42 -7.96
N GLU A 62 4.67 -18.06 -8.87
CA GLU A 62 4.07 -17.47 -10.06
C GLU A 62 3.23 -16.21 -9.75
N VAL A 63 2.74 -16.09 -8.52
CA VAL A 63 2.02 -14.87 -8.08
C VAL A 63 2.90 -13.62 -8.19
N TYR A 64 4.20 -13.74 -7.96
CA TYR A 64 5.11 -12.59 -8.06
C TYR A 64 5.40 -12.19 -9.51
N ASP A 65 5.39 -13.15 -10.43
CA ASP A 65 5.51 -12.86 -11.85
C ASP A 65 4.23 -12.20 -12.36
N LEU A 66 3.06 -12.67 -11.90
CA LEU A 66 1.76 -12.06 -12.20
C LEU A 66 1.66 -10.64 -11.63
N LEU A 67 2.08 -10.42 -10.37
CA LEU A 67 2.13 -9.09 -9.77
C LEU A 67 3.03 -8.14 -10.58
N LEU A 68 4.23 -8.62 -10.97
CA LEU A 68 5.16 -7.82 -11.74
C LEU A 68 4.59 -7.44 -13.11
N GLU A 69 3.91 -8.38 -13.77
CA GLU A 69 3.24 -8.14 -15.04
C GLU A 69 2.17 -7.05 -14.91
N HIS A 70 1.28 -7.16 -13.91
CA HIS A 70 0.25 -6.16 -13.65
C HIS A 70 0.85 -4.81 -13.26
N ALA A 71 1.82 -4.79 -12.34
CA ALA A 71 2.48 -3.59 -11.86
C ALA A 71 3.23 -2.85 -12.97
N SER A 72 3.89 -3.60 -13.88
CA SER A 72 4.63 -3.03 -15.02
C SER A 72 3.72 -2.37 -16.06
N ARG A 73 2.48 -2.85 -16.18
CA ARG A 73 1.47 -2.31 -17.10
C ARG A 73 0.59 -1.24 -16.47
N GLN A 74 0.66 -1.08 -15.15
CA GLN A 74 -0.19 -0.14 -14.42
C GLN A 74 0.13 1.30 -14.79
N ASP A 75 -0.84 2.00 -15.32
CA ASP A 75 -0.72 3.39 -15.79
C ASP A 75 -1.51 4.40 -14.94
N GLY A 76 -2.13 3.95 -13.85
CA GLY A 76 -3.00 4.75 -12.98
C GLY A 76 -4.47 4.74 -13.42
N GLY A 77 -4.88 3.81 -14.29
CA GLY A 77 -6.26 3.66 -14.75
C GLY A 77 -7.26 3.54 -13.59
N TYR A 78 -6.94 2.78 -12.55
CA TYR A 78 -7.79 2.60 -11.37
C TYR A 78 -8.13 3.92 -10.62
N VAL A 79 -7.34 4.96 -10.82
CA VAL A 79 -7.61 6.32 -10.32
C VAL A 79 -8.37 7.12 -11.38
N ARG A 80 -7.85 7.14 -12.65
CA ARG A 80 -8.43 7.96 -13.73
C ARG A 80 -9.87 7.60 -14.04
N ASP A 81 -10.20 6.32 -14.06
CA ASP A 81 -11.54 5.81 -14.38
C ASP A 81 -12.62 6.26 -13.38
N ARG A 82 -12.20 6.67 -12.18
CA ARG A 82 -13.06 7.20 -11.12
C ARG A 82 -13.18 8.72 -11.10
N LEU A 83 -12.33 9.42 -11.86
CA LEU A 83 -12.35 10.88 -11.96
C LEU A 83 -13.38 11.33 -13.01
N SER A 84 -14.66 11.25 -12.67
CA SER A 84 -15.77 11.61 -13.54
C SER A 84 -16.85 12.40 -12.80
N GLY A 85 -17.62 13.21 -13.51
CA GLY A 85 -18.69 14.02 -12.89
C GLY A 85 -18.15 14.94 -11.80
N ASN A 86 -18.65 14.82 -10.58
CA ASN A 86 -18.20 15.55 -9.41
C ASN A 86 -17.50 14.68 -8.35
N THR A 87 -16.99 13.52 -8.75
CA THR A 87 -16.35 12.55 -7.85
C THR A 87 -15.15 13.15 -7.11
N LEU A 88 -14.97 12.76 -5.85
CA LEU A 88 -13.72 12.93 -5.11
C LEU A 88 -12.94 11.61 -5.12
N VAL A 89 -11.71 11.63 -5.59
CA VAL A 89 -10.77 10.51 -5.44
C VAL A 89 -9.65 10.95 -4.52
N VAL A 90 -9.41 10.19 -3.46
CA VAL A 90 -8.32 10.40 -2.51
C VAL A 90 -7.31 9.29 -2.70
N ILE A 91 -6.08 9.64 -3.08
CA ILE A 91 -4.92 8.77 -2.97
C ILE A 91 -4.30 9.04 -1.60
N ALA A 92 -4.39 8.06 -0.70
CA ALA A 92 -3.72 8.11 0.59
C ALA A 92 -2.39 7.36 0.46
N ASP A 93 -1.30 8.11 0.51
CA ASP A 93 0.08 7.65 0.27
C ASP A 93 0.47 6.53 1.24
N SER A 94 0.84 5.37 0.71
CA SER A 94 1.12 4.14 1.45
C SER A 94 -0.09 3.48 2.17
N LEU A 95 -1.34 3.83 1.87
CA LEU A 95 -2.50 3.13 2.45
C LEU A 95 -2.55 1.68 1.97
N SER A 96 -2.64 0.73 2.88
CA SER A 96 -2.57 -0.69 2.56
C SER A 96 -3.83 -1.46 2.99
N VAL A 97 -3.86 -2.75 2.70
CA VAL A 97 -4.92 -3.65 3.18
C VAL A 97 -5.07 -3.63 4.71
N ARG A 98 -4.00 -3.32 5.45
CA ARG A 98 -3.95 -3.27 6.91
C ARG A 98 -4.97 -2.31 7.51
N GLU A 99 -5.13 -1.17 6.87
CA GLU A 99 -6.00 -0.10 7.35
C GLU A 99 -7.46 -0.28 6.93
N THR A 100 -7.74 -1.15 5.95
CA THR A 100 -9.07 -1.27 5.32
C THR A 100 -10.17 -1.58 6.32
N GLY A 101 -10.00 -2.63 7.14
CA GLY A 101 -10.98 -3.02 8.15
C GLY A 101 -11.12 -1.98 9.27
N LEU A 102 -9.99 -1.43 9.72
CA LEU A 102 -9.96 -0.40 10.76
C LEU A 102 -10.65 0.89 10.31
N LEU A 103 -10.41 1.34 9.07
CA LEU A 103 -11.08 2.51 8.50
C LEU A 103 -12.58 2.30 8.37
N SER A 104 -13.02 1.09 7.95
CA SER A 104 -14.44 0.77 7.87
C SER A 104 -15.14 0.88 9.21
N LEU A 105 -14.52 0.38 10.28
CA LEU A 105 -15.06 0.48 11.65
C LEU A 105 -15.05 1.92 12.14
N TRP A 106 -13.89 2.58 12.10
CA TRP A 106 -13.72 3.91 12.67
C TRP A 106 -14.59 4.95 11.97
N LEU A 107 -14.59 4.99 10.63
CA LEU A 107 -15.45 5.87 9.85
C LEU A 107 -16.94 5.52 10.04
N GLY A 108 -17.24 4.20 10.21
CA GLY A 108 -18.57 3.72 10.52
C GLY A 108 -19.15 4.34 11.78
N GLU A 109 -18.37 4.48 12.83
CA GLU A 109 -18.76 5.20 14.08
C GLU A 109 -18.94 6.71 13.87
N GLN A 110 -18.30 7.28 12.86
CA GLN A 110 -18.42 8.67 12.48
C GLN A 110 -19.59 8.97 11.48
N GLY A 111 -20.43 7.96 11.22
CA GLY A 111 -21.59 8.12 10.33
C GLY A 111 -21.31 7.93 8.84
N TRP A 112 -20.17 7.33 8.49
CA TRP A 112 -19.83 6.97 7.12
C TRP A 112 -20.00 5.48 6.89
N GLU A 113 -20.24 5.08 5.66
CA GLU A 113 -20.24 3.72 5.20
C GLU A 113 -19.07 3.55 4.23
N VAL A 114 -18.23 2.56 4.49
CA VAL A 114 -17.08 2.22 3.66
C VAL A 114 -17.33 0.83 3.07
N SER A 115 -17.30 0.74 1.75
CA SER A 115 -17.35 -0.54 1.02
C SER A 115 -16.05 -0.78 0.28
N VAL A 116 -15.56 -2.01 0.34
CA VAL A 116 -14.39 -2.45 -0.42
C VAL A 116 -14.86 -2.81 -1.83
N GLU A 117 -14.47 -2.01 -2.83
CA GLU A 117 -14.78 -2.26 -4.24
C GLU A 117 -13.83 -3.31 -4.86
N GLY A 118 -12.73 -3.59 -4.19
CA GLY A 118 -11.69 -4.50 -4.63
C GLY A 118 -10.29 -3.96 -4.31
N PHE A 119 -9.37 -4.27 -5.19
CA PHE A 119 -7.98 -3.80 -5.10
C PHE A 119 -7.47 -3.30 -6.45
N ALA A 120 -6.34 -2.60 -6.41
CA ALA A 120 -5.52 -2.34 -7.58
C ALA A 120 -4.10 -2.87 -7.33
N VAL A 121 -3.38 -3.18 -8.40
CA VAL A 121 -1.95 -3.43 -8.33
C VAL A 121 -1.23 -2.11 -8.53
N ALA A 122 -0.41 -1.70 -7.56
CA ALA A 122 0.40 -0.49 -7.64
C ALA A 122 1.43 -0.58 -8.77
N PRO A 123 1.83 0.52 -9.42
CA PRO A 123 2.88 0.49 -10.41
C PRO A 123 4.22 0.09 -9.78
N PHE A 124 5.06 -0.63 -10.54
CA PHE A 124 6.41 -0.95 -10.12
C PHE A 124 7.42 0.07 -10.67
N PRO A 125 8.41 0.49 -9.85
CA PRO A 125 8.56 0.20 -8.42
C PRO A 125 7.41 0.79 -7.60
N THR A 126 7.10 0.20 -6.44
CA THR A 126 6.00 0.63 -5.57
C THR A 126 6.40 1.87 -4.78
N THR A 127 6.54 2.99 -5.48
CA THR A 127 6.91 4.30 -4.94
C THR A 127 5.92 5.37 -5.36
N THR A 128 5.86 6.44 -4.59
CA THR A 128 5.00 7.60 -4.83
C THR A 128 5.22 8.18 -6.23
N GLU A 129 6.47 8.27 -6.68
CA GLU A 129 6.84 8.80 -8.00
C GLU A 129 6.26 7.95 -9.13
N SER A 130 6.22 6.63 -8.96
CA SER A 130 5.77 5.70 -9.99
C SER A 130 4.33 5.93 -10.44
N LEU A 131 3.44 6.31 -9.53
CA LEU A 131 2.06 6.66 -9.86
C LEU A 131 1.91 8.15 -10.17
N SER A 132 2.56 9.03 -9.38
CA SER A 132 2.37 10.48 -9.53
C SER A 132 2.87 11.00 -10.88
N GLU A 133 3.99 10.48 -11.39
CA GLU A 133 4.46 10.83 -12.74
C GLU A 133 3.47 10.44 -13.83
N LYS A 134 2.82 9.28 -13.70
CA LYS A 134 1.80 8.79 -14.66
C LYS A 134 0.51 9.60 -14.64
N LEU A 135 0.10 10.08 -13.46
CA LEU A 135 -1.15 10.83 -13.27
C LEU A 135 -0.98 12.33 -13.44
N LEU A 136 0.15 12.90 -12.98
CA LEU A 136 0.36 14.33 -12.82
C LEU A 136 1.49 14.86 -13.72
N GLY A 137 2.36 13.96 -14.25
CA GLY A 137 3.58 14.33 -14.93
C GLY A 137 4.63 14.99 -14.00
N ALA A 138 4.47 14.84 -12.70
CA ALA A 138 5.32 15.41 -11.65
C ALA A 138 5.12 14.66 -10.33
N GLY A 139 5.99 14.90 -9.35
CA GLY A 139 5.75 14.46 -7.97
C GLY A 139 4.49 15.11 -7.37
N PRO A 140 3.90 14.53 -6.30
CA PRO A 140 2.60 14.96 -5.78
C PRO A 140 2.54 16.43 -5.37
N SER A 141 3.59 16.97 -4.75
CA SER A 141 3.64 18.38 -4.36
C SER A 141 3.69 19.35 -5.55
N GLY A 142 4.05 18.87 -6.73
CA GLY A 142 4.08 19.65 -7.99
C GLY A 142 2.80 19.56 -8.81
N GLY A 143 1.84 18.73 -8.42
CA GLY A 143 0.56 18.55 -9.12
C GLY A 143 -0.25 19.83 -9.20
N ARG A 144 -1.03 19.99 -10.27
CA ARG A 144 -1.84 21.19 -10.55
C ARG A 144 -3.20 20.81 -11.11
N ASP A 145 -4.13 21.75 -11.05
CA ASP A 145 -5.41 21.62 -11.73
C ASP A 145 -5.19 21.40 -13.24
N SER A 146 -5.96 20.50 -13.80
CA SER A 146 -5.98 20.19 -15.24
C SER A 146 -7.37 20.44 -15.83
N ALA A 147 -7.54 20.30 -17.14
CA ALA A 147 -8.87 20.35 -17.74
C ALA A 147 -9.76 19.20 -17.24
N ALA A 148 -9.18 18.05 -16.89
CA ALA A 148 -9.90 16.85 -16.49
C ALA A 148 -10.35 16.86 -15.02
N PHE A 149 -9.54 17.38 -14.10
CA PHE A 149 -9.83 17.37 -12.67
C PHE A 149 -9.13 18.51 -11.92
N ALA A 150 -9.70 18.90 -10.77
CA ALA A 150 -9.01 19.73 -9.79
C ALA A 150 -8.05 18.87 -8.96
N TYR A 151 -6.89 19.41 -8.63
CA TYR A 151 -5.88 18.71 -7.83
C TYR A 151 -5.65 19.38 -6.48
N ARG A 152 -5.51 18.59 -5.42
CA ARG A 152 -5.18 19.09 -4.08
C ARG A 152 -4.14 18.18 -3.43
N TYR A 153 -3.10 18.77 -2.87
CA TYR A 153 -2.09 18.08 -2.07
C TYR A 153 -2.32 18.39 -0.59
N VAL A 154 -2.41 17.34 0.24
CA VAL A 154 -2.75 17.43 1.67
C VAL A 154 -1.70 16.71 2.49
N THR A 155 -1.14 17.37 3.48
CA THR A 155 -0.08 16.83 4.35
C THR A 155 -0.58 16.40 5.73
N GLY A 156 -1.77 16.82 6.12
CA GLY A 156 -2.34 16.48 7.41
C GLY A 156 -3.67 17.19 7.70
N PRO A 157 -4.25 16.98 8.87
CA PRO A 157 -5.59 17.45 9.20
C PRO A 157 -5.68 18.98 9.41
N GLU A 158 -4.56 19.68 9.54
CA GLU A 158 -4.55 21.13 9.87
C GLU A 158 -4.88 22.02 8.66
N GLN A 159 -4.63 21.50 7.45
CA GLN A 159 -4.74 22.28 6.21
C GLN A 159 -5.70 21.61 5.23
N MET A 160 -7.01 21.83 5.44
CA MET A 160 -8.02 21.33 4.52
C MET A 160 -8.20 22.29 3.33
N PRO A 161 -7.94 21.81 2.10
CA PRO A 161 -8.12 22.64 0.91
C PRO A 161 -9.60 22.79 0.58
N ALA A 162 -9.92 23.88 -0.14
CA ALA A 162 -11.23 23.98 -0.79
C ALA A 162 -11.36 22.92 -1.88
N LEU A 163 -12.45 22.16 -1.84
CA LEU A 163 -12.76 21.10 -2.80
C LEU A 163 -13.86 21.60 -3.75
N PRO A 164 -13.58 21.86 -5.05
CA PRO A 164 -14.59 22.22 -6.03
C PRO A 164 -15.70 21.16 -6.09
N ALA A 165 -16.96 21.59 -6.04
CA ALA A 165 -18.12 20.69 -6.04
C ALA A 165 -18.64 20.36 -7.44
N ASP A 166 -18.22 21.11 -8.45
CA ASP A 166 -18.74 21.12 -9.82
C ASP A 166 -17.91 20.27 -10.80
N ARG A 167 -16.78 19.70 -10.34
CA ARG A 167 -15.86 18.93 -11.18
C ARG A 167 -15.17 17.82 -10.39
N PRO A 168 -14.62 16.79 -11.07
CA PRO A 168 -13.83 15.77 -10.41
C PRO A 168 -12.66 16.37 -9.65
N THR A 169 -12.37 15.83 -8.48
CA THR A 169 -11.25 16.30 -7.67
C THR A 169 -10.37 15.12 -7.28
N LEU A 170 -9.07 15.23 -7.56
CA LEU A 170 -8.04 14.33 -7.08
C LEU A 170 -7.36 14.96 -5.86
N VAL A 171 -7.39 14.27 -4.74
CA VAL A 171 -6.61 14.63 -3.55
C VAL A 171 -5.47 13.65 -3.39
N TRP A 172 -4.25 14.15 -3.28
CA TRP A 172 -3.11 13.37 -2.81
C TRP A 172 -2.87 13.67 -1.34
N LEU A 173 -3.15 12.71 -0.49
CA LEU A 173 -2.94 12.77 0.95
C LEU A 173 -1.63 12.09 1.30
N ARG A 174 -0.67 12.81 1.86
CA ARG A 174 0.67 12.28 2.21
C ARG A 174 0.67 11.41 3.48
N LEU A 175 -0.45 10.93 3.90
CA LEU A 175 -0.63 10.01 5.02
C LEU A 175 -1.20 8.69 4.52
N PRO A 176 -0.81 7.56 5.12
CA PRO A 176 0.03 7.40 6.33
C PRO A 176 1.54 7.53 6.11
N ASP A 177 2.07 7.61 4.87
CA ASP A 177 3.49 7.48 4.54
C ASP A 177 4.42 8.33 5.42
N THR A 178 4.14 9.62 5.58
CA THR A 178 4.98 10.53 6.39
C THR A 178 5.18 10.04 7.82
N VAL A 179 4.14 9.45 8.44
CA VAL A 179 4.26 8.92 9.82
C VAL A 179 4.92 7.54 9.81
N LEU A 180 4.65 6.74 8.79
CA LEU A 180 5.30 5.43 8.63
C LEU A 180 6.83 5.58 8.51
N GLU A 181 7.31 6.61 7.80
CA GLU A 181 8.73 6.92 7.69
C GLU A 181 9.40 7.27 9.02
N GLU A 182 8.63 7.71 10.03
CA GLU A 182 9.10 8.03 11.37
C GLU A 182 9.15 6.80 12.30
N ILE A 183 8.57 5.65 11.88
CA ILE A 183 8.60 4.42 12.67
C ILE A 183 9.99 3.80 12.60
N THR A 184 10.70 3.86 13.73
CA THR A 184 12.06 3.33 13.89
C THR A 184 12.12 2.26 14.98
N VAL A 185 13.27 1.60 15.11
CA VAL A 185 13.53 0.66 16.20
C VAL A 185 13.34 1.29 17.57
N ALA A 186 13.70 2.59 17.72
CA ALA A 186 13.48 3.36 18.95
C ALA A 186 12.03 3.79 19.16
N GLN A 187 11.12 3.49 18.22
CA GLN A 187 9.69 3.80 18.31
C GLN A 187 9.38 5.29 18.47
N ALA A 188 9.96 6.14 17.64
CA ALA A 188 9.65 7.57 17.61
C ALA A 188 8.18 7.85 17.22
N ALA A 189 7.60 6.99 16.35
CA ALA A 189 6.20 6.94 16.00
C ALA A 189 5.72 5.47 15.96
N THR A 190 4.42 5.25 15.86
CA THR A 190 3.79 3.92 15.81
C THR A 190 2.83 3.80 14.63
N THR A 191 2.44 2.55 14.31
CA THR A 191 1.36 2.29 13.35
C THR A 191 0.01 2.85 13.84
N ALA A 192 -0.19 2.99 15.15
CA ALA A 192 -1.37 3.63 15.72
C ALA A 192 -1.39 5.12 15.36
N ASP A 193 -0.27 5.84 15.54
CA ASP A 193 -0.16 7.26 15.18
C ASP A 193 -0.41 7.47 13.68
N ALA A 194 0.14 6.59 12.83
CA ALA A 194 -0.07 6.62 11.39
C ALA A 194 -1.56 6.44 11.02
N PHE A 195 -2.23 5.45 11.63
CA PHE A 195 -3.64 5.20 11.44
C PHE A 195 -4.51 6.38 11.90
N GLU A 196 -4.32 6.85 13.13
CA GLU A 196 -5.13 7.91 13.73
C GLU A 196 -5.06 9.22 12.94
N ARG A 197 -3.86 9.64 12.54
CA ARG A 197 -3.67 10.85 11.74
C ARG A 197 -4.31 10.71 10.36
N THR A 198 -4.19 9.55 9.73
CA THR A 198 -4.78 9.26 8.42
C THR A 198 -6.31 9.26 8.51
N ALA A 199 -6.88 8.54 9.46
CA ALA A 199 -8.33 8.45 9.67
C ALA A 199 -8.95 9.82 9.97
N LEU A 200 -8.32 10.62 10.84
CA LEU A 200 -8.77 11.99 11.15
C LEU A 200 -8.73 12.89 9.91
N THR A 201 -7.67 12.80 9.10
CA THR A 201 -7.54 13.62 7.89
C THR A 201 -8.55 13.21 6.83
N LEU A 202 -8.74 11.91 6.62
CA LEU A 202 -9.77 11.37 5.74
C LEU A 202 -11.16 11.86 6.18
N LYS A 203 -11.52 11.75 7.47
CA LYS A 203 -12.80 12.25 7.99
C LYS A 203 -13.04 13.71 7.60
N ARG A 204 -12.06 14.57 7.80
CA ARG A 204 -12.17 16.00 7.44
C ARG A 204 -12.33 16.22 5.93
N LEU A 205 -11.63 15.44 5.10
CA LEU A 205 -11.81 15.47 3.65
C LEU A 205 -13.20 15.01 3.23
N LEU A 206 -13.72 13.96 3.86
CA LEU A 206 -15.07 13.43 3.63
C LEU A 206 -16.14 14.47 3.99
N GLU A 207 -16.00 15.15 5.14
CA GLU A 207 -16.88 16.23 5.58
C GLU A 207 -16.86 17.41 4.59
N ALA A 208 -15.68 17.81 4.12
CA ALA A 208 -15.53 18.85 3.12
C ALA A 208 -16.08 18.47 1.74
N ALA A 209 -16.09 17.18 1.42
CA ALA A 209 -16.61 16.65 0.16
C ALA A 209 -18.15 16.72 0.05
N GLY A 210 -18.86 16.61 1.17
CA GLY A 210 -20.33 16.60 1.17
C GLY A 210 -20.92 15.31 0.60
N GLN A 211 -22.00 15.41 -0.18
CA GLN A 211 -22.79 14.26 -0.67
C GLN A 211 -22.31 13.65 -1.99
N ARG A 212 -21.17 14.06 -2.51
CA ARG A 212 -20.66 13.52 -3.80
C ARG A 212 -20.10 12.11 -3.64
N PRO A 213 -19.98 11.33 -4.74
CA PRO A 213 -19.29 10.05 -4.69
C PRO A 213 -17.83 10.22 -4.29
N ILE A 214 -17.35 9.36 -3.39
CA ILE A 214 -15.99 9.44 -2.86
C ILE A 214 -15.34 8.06 -2.99
N TYR A 215 -14.11 8.06 -3.53
CA TYR A 215 -13.25 6.88 -3.55
C TYR A 215 -11.95 7.17 -2.81
N VAL A 216 -11.47 6.19 -2.06
CA VAL A 216 -10.17 6.22 -1.39
C VAL A 216 -9.37 5.03 -1.88
N THR A 217 -8.14 5.29 -2.29
CA THR A 217 -7.18 4.27 -2.73
C THR A 217 -5.77 4.70 -2.33
N SER A 218 -4.76 4.01 -2.83
CA SER A 218 -3.36 4.32 -2.59
C SER A 218 -2.54 4.26 -3.88
N ASP A 219 -1.36 4.83 -3.84
CA ASP A 219 -0.31 4.71 -4.86
C ASP A 219 0.54 3.45 -4.67
N HIS A 220 0.77 3.03 -3.43
CA HIS A 220 1.41 1.78 -3.01
C HIS A 220 1.07 1.47 -1.54
N GLY A 221 1.42 0.27 -1.08
CA GLY A 221 1.44 -0.06 0.33
C GLY A 221 2.87 -0.06 0.88
N TYR A 222 3.10 -0.75 1.99
CA TYR A 222 4.40 -0.75 2.67
C TYR A 222 4.73 -2.11 3.28
N LEU A 223 6.04 -2.40 3.39
CA LEU A 223 6.56 -3.47 4.22
C LEU A 223 6.69 -2.94 5.65
N TYR A 224 6.15 -3.70 6.63
CA TYR A 224 6.32 -3.42 8.04
C TYR A 224 7.23 -4.46 8.66
N ALA A 225 8.36 -4.03 9.18
CA ALA A 225 9.47 -4.88 9.63
C ALA A 225 9.88 -4.58 11.07
N GLN A 226 8.92 -4.39 11.99
CA GLN A 226 9.17 -4.09 13.41
C GLN A 226 9.82 -5.25 14.16
N SER A 227 9.50 -6.49 13.80
CA SER A 227 9.98 -7.73 14.42
C SER A 227 10.59 -8.65 13.36
N PRO A 228 11.56 -9.51 13.72
CA PRO A 228 12.03 -10.57 12.82
C PRO A 228 10.93 -11.53 12.33
N ALA A 229 9.79 -11.60 13.03
CA ALA A 229 8.63 -12.37 12.59
C ALA A 229 7.83 -11.70 11.45
N HIS A 230 8.18 -10.48 11.04
CA HIS A 230 7.44 -9.70 10.04
C HIS A 230 8.12 -9.69 8.66
N TYR A 231 9.34 -10.20 8.54
CA TYR A 231 10.11 -10.17 7.29
C TYR A 231 11.07 -11.37 7.19
N TRP A 232 11.60 -11.58 6.00
CA TRP A 232 12.57 -12.63 5.73
C TRP A 232 13.98 -12.05 5.71
N MET A 233 14.88 -12.69 6.43
CA MET A 233 16.28 -12.28 6.42
C MET A 233 16.90 -12.51 5.05
N LEU A 234 17.64 -11.52 4.57
CA LEU A 234 18.46 -11.70 3.38
C LEU A 234 19.51 -12.81 3.62
N PRO A 235 19.79 -13.66 2.62
CA PRO A 235 20.92 -14.57 2.68
C PRO A 235 22.24 -13.81 2.95
N THR A 236 23.08 -14.34 3.80
CA THR A 236 24.29 -13.65 4.28
C THR A 236 25.22 -13.23 3.13
N GLU A 237 25.29 -14.03 2.08
CA GLU A 237 26.11 -13.77 0.89
C GLU A 237 25.52 -12.67 0.00
N VAL A 238 24.21 -12.44 0.06
CA VAL A 238 23.49 -11.46 -0.75
C VAL A 238 23.35 -10.11 -0.05
N GLU A 239 23.23 -10.10 1.26
CA GLU A 239 22.99 -8.88 2.05
C GLU A 239 23.98 -7.75 1.75
N PRO A 240 25.33 -7.97 1.66
CA PRO A 240 26.27 -6.91 1.33
C PRO A 240 26.04 -6.29 -0.05
N VAL A 241 25.57 -7.09 -1.02
CA VAL A 241 25.24 -6.61 -2.37
C VAL A 241 23.98 -5.75 -2.32
N VAL A 242 22.93 -6.23 -1.66
CA VAL A 242 21.67 -5.51 -1.49
C VAL A 242 21.88 -4.16 -0.81
N ARG A 243 22.63 -4.12 0.31
CA ARG A 243 22.95 -2.87 1.02
C ARG A 243 23.73 -1.87 0.18
N ARG A 244 24.57 -2.34 -0.74
CA ARG A 244 25.32 -1.47 -1.64
C ARG A 244 24.45 -0.91 -2.76
N VAL A 245 23.49 -1.71 -3.26
CA VAL A 245 22.62 -1.34 -4.37
C VAL A 245 21.43 -0.49 -3.91
N PHE A 246 20.82 -0.84 -2.79
CA PHE A 246 19.63 -0.16 -2.27
C PHE A 246 20.01 0.73 -1.06
N PRO A 247 20.47 1.97 -1.30
CA PRO A 247 20.87 2.86 -0.23
C PRO A 247 19.66 3.31 0.60
N ARG A 248 19.92 3.60 1.88
CA ARG A 248 18.91 4.16 2.79
C ARG A 248 17.65 3.33 2.94
N GLU A 249 17.78 2.01 2.89
CA GLU A 249 16.66 1.09 3.08
C GLU A 249 15.59 1.18 1.97
N SER A 250 15.94 1.72 0.81
CA SER A 250 15.11 1.63 -0.38
C SER A 250 15.02 0.18 -0.85
N ARG A 251 13.84 -0.23 -1.31
CA ARG A 251 13.62 -1.58 -1.86
C ARG A 251 13.68 -1.62 -3.39
N SER A 252 13.99 -0.49 -4.04
CA SER A 252 14.18 -0.40 -5.50
C SER A 252 15.30 0.57 -5.87
N GLN A 253 15.82 0.42 -7.10
CA GLN A 253 16.86 1.28 -7.67
C GLN A 253 16.80 1.28 -9.20
N PHE A 254 17.37 2.33 -9.83
CA PHE A 254 17.56 2.40 -11.28
C PHE A 254 18.64 1.43 -11.75
N LEU A 255 18.38 0.70 -12.84
CA LEU A 255 19.29 -0.29 -13.42
C LEU A 255 20.46 0.31 -14.20
N ASP A 256 20.36 1.56 -14.68
CA ASP A 256 21.40 2.24 -15.43
C ASP A 256 22.58 2.69 -14.56
N GLN A 257 22.39 2.67 -13.25
CA GLN A 257 23.41 3.03 -12.25
C GLN A 257 24.11 1.78 -11.74
N GLU A 258 25.47 1.78 -11.76
CA GLU A 258 26.23 0.82 -11.00
C GLU A 258 26.09 1.17 -9.48
N PRO A 259 25.92 0.17 -8.60
CA PRO A 259 26.08 -1.28 -8.80
C PRO A 259 24.81 -2.06 -9.20
N ALA A 260 23.67 -1.43 -9.45
CA ALA A 260 22.41 -2.14 -9.73
C ALA A 260 22.49 -3.06 -10.96
N ARG A 261 23.23 -2.64 -12.01
CA ARG A 261 23.44 -3.44 -13.21
C ARG A 261 24.05 -4.81 -12.92
N SER A 262 24.86 -4.93 -11.89
CA SER A 262 25.49 -6.20 -11.49
C SER A 262 24.50 -7.22 -10.91
N LEU A 263 23.29 -6.79 -10.49
CA LEU A 263 22.27 -7.67 -9.94
C LEU A 263 21.69 -8.66 -10.96
N GLN A 264 21.52 -8.24 -12.22
CA GLN A 264 21.03 -9.14 -13.28
C GLN A 264 21.94 -10.35 -13.44
N HIS A 265 23.26 -10.14 -13.33
CA HIS A 265 24.22 -11.22 -13.39
C HIS A 265 24.18 -12.10 -12.14
N TYR A 266 23.85 -11.53 -10.99
CA TYR A 266 23.74 -12.24 -9.72
C TYR A 266 22.53 -13.20 -9.74
N GLU A 267 21.35 -12.72 -10.13
CA GLU A 267 20.14 -13.51 -10.21
C GLU A 267 20.28 -14.64 -11.26
N SER A 268 20.94 -14.38 -12.38
CA SER A 268 21.19 -15.40 -13.40
C SER A 268 22.09 -16.55 -12.93
N ARG A 269 22.90 -16.35 -11.88
CA ARG A 269 23.71 -17.38 -11.24
C ARG A 269 23.00 -18.15 -10.13
N MET A 270 21.89 -17.61 -9.62
CA MET A 270 21.10 -18.18 -8.52
C MET A 270 19.62 -18.22 -8.91
N PRO A 271 19.25 -18.96 -9.97
CA PRO A 271 17.90 -18.90 -10.53
C PRO A 271 16.79 -19.32 -9.55
N GLU A 272 17.08 -20.20 -8.58
CA GLU A 272 16.14 -20.57 -7.51
C GLU A 272 15.92 -19.48 -6.46
N ASN A 273 16.75 -18.45 -6.42
CA ASN A 273 16.68 -17.43 -5.38
C ASN A 273 15.70 -16.28 -5.71
N ARG A 274 15.22 -16.18 -6.92
CA ARG A 274 14.16 -15.22 -7.41
C ARG A 274 13.99 -13.92 -6.60
N LEU A 275 15.08 -13.42 -6.01
CA LEU A 275 15.09 -12.33 -5.02
C LEU A 275 14.73 -10.98 -5.63
N PHE A 276 15.07 -10.78 -6.91
CA PHE A 276 14.94 -9.48 -7.58
C PHE A 276 13.84 -9.49 -8.62
N ALA A 277 13.10 -8.39 -8.70
CA ALA A 277 12.18 -8.06 -9.77
C ALA A 277 12.79 -7.02 -10.69
N PHE A 278 12.71 -7.21 -12.00
CA PHE A 278 13.20 -6.28 -13.00
C PHE A 278 12.06 -5.81 -13.89
N SER A 279 11.87 -4.51 -14.03
CA SER A 279 10.88 -3.93 -14.94
C SER A 279 11.36 -2.59 -15.47
N GLY A 280 11.42 -2.47 -16.80
CA GLY A 280 11.90 -1.26 -17.45
C GLY A 280 13.31 -0.89 -16.98
N SER A 281 13.44 0.31 -16.45
CA SER A 281 14.70 0.86 -15.92
C SER A 281 14.95 0.58 -14.43
N HIS A 282 14.13 -0.26 -13.80
CA HIS A 282 14.20 -0.47 -12.35
C HIS A 282 14.45 -1.93 -11.96
N VAL A 283 15.06 -2.09 -10.80
CA VAL A 283 15.16 -3.35 -10.06
C VAL A 283 14.62 -3.13 -8.63
N GLY A 284 13.94 -4.12 -8.08
CA GLY A 284 13.47 -4.11 -6.70
C GLY A 284 13.55 -5.47 -6.03
N LEU A 285 13.43 -5.52 -4.71
CA LEU A 285 13.35 -6.75 -3.95
C LEU A 285 11.95 -7.35 -4.05
N ARG A 286 11.88 -8.66 -4.30
CA ARG A 286 10.62 -9.44 -4.23
C ARG A 286 10.33 -9.89 -2.80
N GLY A 287 9.05 -10.12 -2.50
CA GLY A 287 8.60 -10.65 -1.23
C GLY A 287 8.98 -9.75 -0.05
N ARG A 288 9.12 -10.35 1.10
CA ARG A 288 9.33 -9.62 2.36
C ARG A 288 10.80 -9.60 2.80
N TYR A 289 11.74 -9.78 1.90
CA TYR A 289 13.16 -9.74 2.24
C TYR A 289 13.57 -8.37 2.78
N TRP A 290 14.27 -8.40 3.93
CA TRP A 290 14.79 -7.21 4.61
C TRP A 290 16.13 -7.53 5.27
N TRP A 291 16.93 -6.55 5.52
CA TRP A 291 18.19 -6.72 6.22
C TRP A 291 18.05 -6.50 7.73
N ALA A 292 18.91 -7.14 8.52
CA ALA A 292 18.94 -6.97 9.96
C ALA A 292 19.23 -5.51 10.32
N ARG A 293 18.44 -5.01 11.26
CA ARG A 293 18.62 -3.66 11.81
C ARG A 293 19.76 -3.65 12.81
N GLN A 294 20.58 -2.60 12.78
CA GLN A 294 21.77 -2.46 13.59
C GLN A 294 21.73 -1.23 14.48
N SER A 295 20.80 -0.29 14.22
CA SER A 295 20.70 0.99 14.91
C SER A 295 19.26 1.24 15.43
N PRO A 296 19.13 1.93 16.59
CA PRO A 296 17.82 2.42 17.05
C PRO A 296 17.10 3.33 16.06
N ASN A 297 17.84 3.99 15.17
CA ASN A 297 17.29 4.91 14.17
C ASN A 297 16.92 4.22 12.84
N ASP A 298 17.18 2.92 12.70
CA ASP A 298 16.80 2.19 11.49
C ASP A 298 15.28 2.15 11.37
N ARG A 299 14.77 2.44 10.18
CA ARG A 299 13.35 2.42 9.89
C ARG A 299 12.78 1.01 10.02
N CYS A 300 11.51 0.94 10.40
CA CYS A 300 10.75 -0.31 10.48
C CYS A 300 9.74 -0.46 9.33
N THR A 301 9.68 0.50 8.44
CA THR A 301 8.82 0.51 7.26
C THR A 301 9.62 0.80 6.01
N ALA A 302 9.19 0.23 4.90
CA ALA A 302 9.79 0.48 3.60
C ALA A 302 8.80 0.18 2.47
N HIS A 303 9.06 0.71 1.30
CA HIS A 303 8.34 0.46 0.05
C HIS A 303 9.30 0.48 -1.15
N GLY A 304 8.79 0.25 -2.35
CA GLY A 304 9.56 0.23 -3.59
C GLY A 304 9.80 -1.17 -4.15
N GLY A 305 9.58 -2.22 -3.35
CA GLY A 305 9.74 -3.61 -3.75
C GLY A 305 8.50 -4.22 -4.40
N LEU A 306 8.48 -5.53 -4.46
CA LEU A 306 7.39 -6.33 -5.01
C LEU A 306 6.96 -7.38 -3.98
N SER A 307 6.40 -6.94 -2.85
CA SER A 307 5.65 -7.79 -1.92
C SER A 307 4.15 -7.60 -2.13
N LEU A 308 3.33 -8.54 -1.65
CA LEU A 308 1.87 -8.37 -1.64
C LEU A 308 1.47 -7.10 -0.89
N ALA A 309 2.16 -6.85 0.23
CA ALA A 309 1.92 -5.72 1.11
C ALA A 309 2.19 -4.36 0.46
N GLU A 310 3.16 -4.28 -0.45
CA GLU A 310 3.53 -3.06 -1.17
C GLU A 310 2.72 -2.90 -2.46
N SER A 311 2.35 -4.01 -3.12
CA SER A 311 1.83 -4.00 -4.48
C SER A 311 0.31 -4.01 -4.56
N MET A 312 -0.40 -4.62 -3.59
CA MET A 312 -1.86 -4.72 -3.62
C MET A 312 -2.49 -3.66 -2.71
N VAL A 313 -3.12 -2.67 -3.32
CA VAL A 313 -3.70 -1.52 -2.62
C VAL A 313 -5.22 -1.54 -2.64
N PRO A 314 -5.90 -1.09 -1.57
CA PRO A 314 -7.36 -1.10 -1.52
C PRO A 314 -7.98 -0.08 -2.47
N VAL A 315 -9.17 -0.39 -2.95
CA VAL A 315 -10.08 0.55 -3.60
C VAL A 315 -11.37 0.58 -2.80
N LEU A 316 -11.65 1.70 -2.15
CA LEU A 316 -12.76 1.88 -1.23
C LEU A 316 -13.74 2.90 -1.80
N ALA A 317 -15.03 2.58 -1.76
CA ALA A 317 -16.08 3.58 -1.93
C ALA A 317 -16.59 4.02 -0.56
N VAL A 318 -16.75 5.34 -0.39
CA VAL A 318 -17.16 5.94 0.88
C VAL A 318 -18.38 6.82 0.66
N ARG A 319 -19.40 6.64 1.50
CA ARG A 319 -20.62 7.47 1.45
C ARG A 319 -21.09 7.80 2.86
N GLN A 320 -21.74 8.95 2.98
CA GLN A 320 -22.40 9.31 4.23
C GLN A 320 -23.61 8.41 4.47
N ARG A 321 -23.75 7.84 5.65
CA ARG A 321 -24.95 7.09 6.04
C ARG A 321 -26.14 8.02 6.01
N ARG A 322 -27.18 7.67 5.26
CA ARG A 322 -28.48 8.36 5.38
C ARG A 322 -29.03 8.03 6.77
N LEU A 323 -29.24 9.01 7.59
CA LEU A 323 -30.05 8.84 8.78
C LEU A 323 -31.43 8.42 8.27
N SER A 324 -31.73 7.13 8.34
CA SER A 324 -33.08 6.61 8.03
C SER A 324 -34.04 7.30 9.00
N GLY A 325 -34.92 8.14 8.42
CA GLY A 325 -35.84 9.07 9.00
C GLY A 325 -36.33 8.80 10.43
N LEU A 326 -36.13 9.76 11.25
CA LEU A 326 -37.14 10.20 12.19
C LEU A 326 -38.18 11.01 11.37
N SER A 327 -39.02 10.31 10.62
CA SER A 327 -40.33 10.85 10.23
C SER A 327 -41.22 10.63 11.42
N GLY A 328 -41.29 11.68 12.29
CA GLY A 328 -42.32 11.81 13.31
C GLY A 328 -43.70 12.08 12.69
#